data_add8622fa7e3919d0f9942791ca21837
#
_entry.id   add8622fa7e3919d0f9942791ca21837
#
_cell.length_a   1.000
_cell.length_b   1.000
_cell.length_c   1.000
_cell.angle_alpha   90.00
_cell.angle_beta   90.00
_cell.angle_gamma   90.00
#
_symmetry.space_group_name_H-M   'P 1'
#
loop_
_entity.id
_entity.type
_entity.pdbx_description
1 polymer ?
#
loop_
_entity_poly.entity_id
_entity_poly.type
_entity_poly.pdbx_seq_one_letter_code
_entity_poly.pdbx_strand_id
1 'polypeptide(L)'
;MDIKVDFTDLVIKTDRLILRAFRDSDLEDFYEYAKTPGLGEMAGWPHHESLDDTKKVLDRFKKNKDVLAIEKDGKVIGSIGLHPVDAEFYQEFKDKKGKEIGFVLSEDFHRQGLMTEAVRAMMKYAFEDLGLDYLSAGYFRNNFKSRDFQKKLGFTYYGSHVVKVPMGILAPVHQTVFTKDDYKNHKTGHIAEKNPVKAREELVLKSDEEIIKRLYFEKENEFVPKNKKNTHYIVVIEGRVRVISYKKEYTYFPADALRIKKGRDFKIIARSIAKVVLIEVTGKDE
;
A
#
# COMPACT_ATOMS: atom_id res chain seq x y z
N MET A 1 -11.40 -11.89 10.13
CA MET A 1 -12.70 -11.59 10.81
C MET A 1 -12.98 -10.10 10.63
N ASP A 2 -14.11 -9.74 10.01
CA ASP A 2 -14.53 -8.34 9.92
C ASP A 2 -15.13 -7.88 11.25
N ILE A 3 -14.81 -6.65 11.68
CA ILE A 3 -15.42 -6.03 12.87
C ILE A 3 -16.26 -4.84 12.42
N LYS A 4 -17.42 -4.65 13.05
CA LYS A 4 -18.22 -3.48 12.80
C LYS A 4 -17.57 -2.26 13.44
N VAL A 5 -17.41 -1.18 12.69
CA VAL A 5 -17.00 0.13 13.21
C VAL A 5 -18.20 1.06 13.24
N ASP A 6 -18.23 1.97 14.18
CA ASP A 6 -19.23 3.05 14.28
C ASP A 6 -18.51 4.33 14.74
N PHE A 7 -18.38 5.29 13.83
CA PHE A 7 -17.69 6.54 14.07
C PHE A 7 -18.62 7.70 14.44
N THR A 8 -19.88 7.42 14.80
CA THR A 8 -20.88 8.48 15.07
C THR A 8 -20.36 9.51 16.06
N ASP A 9 -19.75 9.07 17.16
CA ASP A 9 -19.27 9.93 18.24
C ASP A 9 -17.72 10.04 18.26
N LEU A 10 -17.04 9.43 17.28
CA LEU A 10 -15.58 9.45 17.22
C LEU A 10 -15.07 10.81 16.77
N VAL A 11 -14.20 11.40 17.57
CA VAL A 11 -13.43 12.60 17.23
C VAL A 11 -11.96 12.34 17.56
N ILE A 12 -11.10 12.37 16.54
CA ILE A 12 -9.65 12.26 16.71
C ILE A 12 -9.04 13.63 16.39
N LYS A 13 -8.42 14.25 17.37
CA LYS A 13 -7.69 15.52 17.19
C LYS A 13 -6.21 15.24 17.01
N THR A 14 -5.62 15.92 16.04
CA THR A 14 -4.19 15.93 15.78
C THR A 14 -3.65 17.37 15.93
N ASP A 15 -2.39 17.61 15.60
CA ASP A 15 -1.82 18.95 15.68
C ASP A 15 -2.52 19.96 14.74
N ARG A 16 -2.99 19.52 13.59
CA ARG A 16 -3.55 20.39 12.53
C ARG A 16 -4.91 19.97 12.01
N LEU A 17 -5.43 18.80 12.42
CA LEU A 17 -6.64 18.20 11.87
C LEU A 17 -7.60 17.75 12.96
N ILE A 18 -8.88 17.71 12.58
CA ILE A 18 -9.94 17.02 13.32
C ILE A 18 -10.54 15.95 12.39
N LEU A 19 -10.46 14.67 12.80
CA LEU A 19 -11.13 13.58 12.13
C LEU A 19 -12.43 13.33 12.89
N ARG A 20 -13.58 13.49 12.23
CA ARG A 20 -14.91 13.39 12.85
C ARG A 20 -15.96 12.85 11.89
N ALA A 21 -17.09 12.40 12.42
CA ALA A 21 -18.21 12.04 11.57
C ALA A 21 -18.64 13.20 10.65
N PHE A 22 -19.08 12.85 9.43
CA PHE A 22 -19.65 13.82 8.49
C PHE A 22 -20.96 14.39 8.99
N ARG A 23 -21.22 15.67 8.68
CA ARG A 23 -22.44 16.44 8.99
C ARG A 23 -23.09 16.91 7.71
N ASP A 24 -24.38 17.27 7.76
CA ASP A 24 -25.08 17.83 6.60
C ASP A 24 -24.46 19.16 6.15
N SER A 25 -23.92 19.93 7.09
CA SER A 25 -23.20 21.18 6.81
C SER A 25 -21.91 21.02 6.01
N ASP A 26 -21.38 19.78 5.87
CA ASP A 26 -20.13 19.52 5.15
C ASP A 26 -20.36 19.34 3.64
N LEU A 27 -21.59 19.41 3.16
CA LEU A 27 -21.96 19.10 1.79
C LEU A 27 -21.18 19.91 0.75
N GLU A 28 -21.07 21.22 0.95
CA GLU A 28 -20.39 22.12 0.01
C GLU A 28 -18.88 21.88 -0.01
N ASP A 29 -18.26 21.75 1.15
CA ASP A 29 -16.84 21.43 1.26
C ASP A 29 -16.52 20.07 0.64
N PHE A 30 -17.41 19.08 0.84
CA PHE A 30 -17.27 17.76 0.25
C PHE A 30 -17.35 17.84 -1.28
N TYR A 31 -18.36 18.55 -1.81
CA TYR A 31 -18.52 18.73 -3.24
C TYR A 31 -17.31 19.44 -3.86
N GLU A 32 -16.75 20.45 -3.18
CA GLU A 32 -15.63 21.21 -3.68
C GLU A 32 -14.45 20.31 -4.07
N TYR A 33 -14.07 19.34 -3.23
CA TYR A 33 -12.97 18.45 -3.61
C TYR A 33 -13.44 17.24 -4.43
N ALA A 34 -14.66 16.76 -4.21
CA ALA A 34 -15.16 15.57 -4.90
C ALA A 34 -15.49 15.80 -6.37
N LYS A 35 -15.76 17.04 -6.79
CA LYS A 35 -15.99 17.42 -8.19
C LYS A 35 -14.69 17.48 -9.02
N THR A 36 -13.51 17.41 -8.39
CA THR A 36 -12.23 17.50 -9.09
C THR A 36 -11.99 16.28 -9.97
N PRO A 37 -11.93 16.40 -11.31
CA PRO A 37 -11.67 15.28 -12.20
C PRO A 37 -10.32 14.61 -11.88
N GLY A 38 -10.28 13.29 -11.88
CA GLY A 38 -9.08 12.51 -11.60
C GLY A 38 -8.89 12.18 -10.12
N LEU A 39 -9.42 12.96 -9.20
CA LEU A 39 -9.28 12.70 -7.76
C LEU A 39 -10.05 11.45 -7.34
N GLY A 40 -11.34 11.40 -7.68
CA GLY A 40 -12.22 10.27 -7.39
C GLY A 40 -11.82 9.02 -8.13
N GLU A 41 -11.49 9.15 -9.41
CA GLU A 41 -11.10 8.05 -10.29
C GLU A 41 -9.87 7.30 -9.76
N MET A 42 -8.92 8.02 -9.17
CA MET A 42 -7.74 7.40 -8.53
C MET A 42 -8.07 6.69 -7.20
N ALA A 43 -9.27 6.92 -6.65
CA ALA A 43 -9.79 6.25 -5.47
C ALA A 43 -10.93 5.24 -5.80
N GLY A 44 -11.24 5.06 -7.09
CA GLY A 44 -12.20 4.06 -7.58
C GLY A 44 -13.65 4.53 -7.71
N TRP A 45 -13.90 5.85 -7.64
CA TRP A 45 -15.23 6.44 -7.80
C TRP A 45 -15.20 7.62 -8.78
N PRO A 46 -16.28 7.88 -9.54
CA PRO A 46 -16.33 9.00 -10.47
C PRO A 46 -16.36 10.32 -9.69
N HIS A 47 -15.74 11.37 -10.21
CA HIS A 47 -15.92 12.71 -9.64
C HIS A 47 -17.41 13.07 -9.60
N HIS A 48 -17.80 13.90 -8.66
CA HIS A 48 -19.21 14.30 -8.51
C HIS A 48 -19.54 15.41 -9.49
N GLU A 49 -20.60 15.22 -10.28
CA GLU A 49 -21.06 16.20 -11.26
C GLU A 49 -22.00 17.24 -10.65
N SER A 50 -22.58 16.91 -9.48
CA SER A 50 -23.57 17.76 -8.81
C SER A 50 -23.49 17.66 -7.28
N LEU A 51 -24.10 18.65 -6.60
CA LEU A 51 -24.34 18.58 -5.15
C LEU A 51 -25.23 17.38 -4.77
N ASP A 52 -26.16 16.98 -5.64
CA ASP A 52 -27.03 15.82 -5.40
C ASP A 52 -26.24 14.51 -5.37
N ASP A 53 -25.22 14.37 -6.22
CA ASP A 53 -24.34 13.19 -6.18
C ASP A 53 -23.53 13.17 -4.89
N THR A 54 -23.01 14.33 -4.49
CA THR A 54 -22.32 14.48 -3.21
C THR A 54 -23.25 14.17 -2.04
N LYS A 55 -24.49 14.64 -2.07
CA LYS A 55 -25.49 14.39 -1.02
C LYS A 55 -25.78 12.89 -0.85
N LYS A 56 -25.93 12.16 -1.95
CA LYS A 56 -26.12 10.68 -1.91
C LYS A 56 -24.94 9.96 -1.23
N VAL A 57 -23.70 10.41 -1.52
CA VAL A 57 -22.50 9.82 -0.90
C VAL A 57 -22.39 10.23 0.57
N LEU A 58 -22.68 11.48 0.91
CA LEU A 58 -22.71 11.98 2.27
C LEU A 58 -23.71 11.19 3.14
N ASP A 59 -24.94 10.97 2.63
CA ASP A 59 -25.96 10.19 3.32
C ASP A 59 -25.52 8.73 3.54
N ARG A 60 -24.80 8.15 2.55
CA ARG A 60 -24.20 6.82 2.68
C ARG A 60 -23.12 6.78 3.77
N PHE A 61 -22.25 7.76 3.85
CA PHE A 61 -21.22 7.84 4.91
C PHE A 61 -21.87 7.95 6.30
N LYS A 62 -22.89 8.80 6.45
CA LYS A 62 -23.66 8.94 7.69
C LYS A 62 -24.40 7.65 8.07
N LYS A 63 -24.90 6.89 7.09
CA LYS A 63 -25.59 5.61 7.32
C LYS A 63 -24.61 4.50 7.68
N ASN A 64 -23.49 4.39 6.98
CA ASN A 64 -22.50 3.31 7.17
C ASN A 64 -21.63 3.55 8.40
N LYS A 65 -21.38 4.82 8.75
CA LYS A 65 -20.63 5.24 9.94
C LYS A 65 -19.18 4.73 9.99
N ASP A 66 -18.59 4.48 8.84
CA ASP A 66 -17.25 3.91 8.66
C ASP A 66 -16.26 4.89 8.03
N VAL A 67 -16.67 6.14 7.79
CA VAL A 67 -15.89 7.22 7.17
C VAL A 67 -15.95 8.48 8.03
N LEU A 68 -14.79 9.10 8.25
CA LEU A 68 -14.62 10.39 8.92
C LEU A 68 -14.28 11.48 7.89
N ALA A 69 -14.79 12.66 8.10
CA ALA A 69 -14.31 13.90 7.48
C ALA A 69 -12.93 14.26 8.06
N ILE A 70 -12.05 14.74 7.20
CA ILE A 70 -10.78 15.37 7.58
C ILE A 70 -11.02 16.88 7.58
N GLU A 71 -11.14 17.46 8.75
CA GLU A 71 -11.38 18.90 8.93
C GLU A 71 -10.07 19.62 9.26
N LYS A 72 -9.83 20.75 8.60
CA LYS A 72 -8.75 21.69 8.89
C LYS A 72 -9.29 23.11 8.92
N ASP A 73 -9.04 23.84 10.01
CA ASP A 73 -9.48 25.23 10.20
C ASP A 73 -10.97 25.47 9.89
N GLY A 74 -11.84 24.51 10.29
CA GLY A 74 -13.28 24.56 10.10
C GLY A 74 -13.78 24.13 8.72
N LYS A 75 -12.89 23.77 7.79
CA LYS A 75 -13.23 23.29 6.44
C LYS A 75 -12.95 21.80 6.28
N VAL A 76 -13.85 21.04 5.66
CA VAL A 76 -13.63 19.64 5.30
C VAL A 76 -12.80 19.57 4.02
N ILE A 77 -11.60 19.01 4.13
CA ILE A 77 -10.60 18.94 3.07
C ILE A 77 -10.37 17.53 2.51
N GLY A 78 -11.08 16.54 3.03
CA GLY A 78 -10.93 15.16 2.60
C GLY A 78 -11.70 14.17 3.48
N SER A 79 -11.47 12.90 3.27
CA SER A 79 -12.10 11.81 4.02
C SER A 79 -11.12 10.67 4.31
N ILE A 80 -11.39 9.93 5.38
CA ILE A 80 -10.66 8.74 5.78
C ILE A 80 -11.63 7.73 6.39
N GLY A 81 -11.53 6.45 6.00
CA GLY A 81 -12.45 5.42 6.46
C GLY A 81 -11.81 4.07 6.72
N LEU A 82 -12.54 3.19 7.43
CA LEU A 82 -12.18 1.80 7.67
C LEU A 82 -13.29 0.88 7.13
N HIS A 83 -13.04 0.35 5.95
CA HIS A 83 -13.99 -0.48 5.20
C HIS A 83 -13.81 -1.98 5.49
N PRO A 84 -14.82 -2.82 5.20
CA PRO A 84 -14.65 -4.26 5.21
C PRO A 84 -13.51 -4.72 4.31
N VAL A 85 -12.80 -5.76 4.73
CA VAL A 85 -11.77 -6.42 3.91
C VAL A 85 -12.36 -7.59 3.14
N ASP A 86 -11.82 -7.88 1.96
CA ASP A 86 -12.10 -9.11 1.23
C ASP A 86 -11.38 -10.28 1.90
N ALA A 87 -12.08 -11.00 2.79
CA ALA A 87 -11.51 -12.11 3.53
C ALA A 87 -11.04 -13.28 2.63
N GLU A 88 -11.64 -13.42 1.43
CA GLU A 88 -11.23 -14.43 0.47
C GLU A 88 -9.87 -14.11 -0.16
N PHE A 89 -9.61 -12.83 -0.38
CA PHE A 89 -8.32 -12.39 -0.89
C PHE A 89 -7.21 -12.49 0.18
N TYR A 90 -7.52 -12.18 1.45
CA TYR A 90 -6.54 -12.16 2.55
C TYR A 90 -6.52 -13.47 3.34
N GLN A 91 -6.31 -14.62 2.69
CA GLN A 91 -6.39 -15.96 3.29
C GLN A 91 -5.50 -16.16 4.53
N GLU A 92 -4.28 -15.62 4.55
CA GLU A 92 -3.38 -15.73 5.70
C GLU A 92 -3.83 -14.89 6.91
N PHE A 93 -4.80 -14.00 6.72
CA PHE A 93 -5.40 -13.16 7.76
C PHE A 93 -6.86 -13.53 8.07
N LYS A 94 -7.37 -14.66 7.59
CA LYS A 94 -8.80 -15.06 7.72
C LYS A 94 -9.30 -15.05 9.17
N ASP A 95 -8.45 -15.42 10.13
CA ASP A 95 -8.77 -15.47 11.56
C ASP A 95 -8.33 -14.20 12.32
N LYS A 96 -7.87 -13.18 11.61
CA LYS A 96 -7.41 -11.91 12.15
C LYS A 96 -8.44 -10.80 11.97
N LYS A 97 -8.45 -9.85 12.89
CA LYS A 97 -9.28 -8.65 12.81
C LYS A 97 -8.61 -7.65 11.86
N GLY A 98 -9.26 -7.35 10.75
CA GLY A 98 -8.72 -6.43 9.74
C GLY A 98 -9.73 -5.46 9.19
N LYS A 99 -9.25 -4.33 8.68
CA LYS A 99 -10.00 -3.32 7.94
C LYS A 99 -9.19 -2.81 6.77
N GLU A 100 -9.87 -2.39 5.70
CA GLU A 100 -9.25 -1.65 4.62
C GLU A 100 -9.33 -0.16 4.89
N ILE A 101 -8.19 0.51 4.94
CA ILE A 101 -8.13 1.96 5.11
C ILE A 101 -8.23 2.64 3.76
N GLY A 102 -9.27 3.46 3.59
CA GLY A 102 -9.47 4.33 2.43
C GLY A 102 -9.28 5.79 2.80
N PHE A 103 -8.71 6.60 1.90
CA PHE A 103 -8.47 8.02 2.15
C PHE A 103 -8.42 8.84 0.87
N VAL A 104 -8.92 10.06 0.95
CA VAL A 104 -8.86 11.07 -0.11
C VAL A 104 -8.59 12.43 0.52
N LEU A 105 -7.80 13.26 -0.13
CA LEU A 105 -7.51 14.64 0.27
C LEU A 105 -7.63 15.55 -0.94
N SER A 106 -8.24 16.72 -0.77
CA SER A 106 -8.27 17.78 -1.77
C SER A 106 -6.86 18.10 -2.27
N GLU A 107 -6.69 18.30 -3.58
CA GLU A 107 -5.39 18.56 -4.19
C GLU A 107 -4.70 19.82 -3.67
N ASP A 108 -5.49 20.84 -3.27
CA ASP A 108 -4.98 22.09 -2.69
C ASP A 108 -4.22 21.89 -1.38
N PHE A 109 -4.46 20.75 -0.72
CA PHE A 109 -3.85 20.37 0.55
C PHE A 109 -2.77 19.28 0.41
N HIS A 110 -2.42 18.90 -0.82
CA HIS A 110 -1.37 17.93 -1.06
C HIS A 110 0.03 18.46 -0.65
N ARG A 111 0.97 17.53 -0.42
CA ARG A 111 2.40 17.80 -0.10
C ARG A 111 2.66 18.59 1.20
N GLN A 112 1.64 18.80 2.03
CA GLN A 112 1.75 19.47 3.33
C GLN A 112 1.88 18.48 4.51
N GLY A 113 1.91 17.17 4.25
CA GLY A 113 2.00 16.13 5.29
C GLY A 113 0.66 15.81 5.97
N LEU A 114 -0.44 16.49 5.63
CA LEU A 114 -1.74 16.37 6.29
C LEU A 114 -2.32 14.96 6.18
N MET A 115 -2.28 14.32 5.00
CA MET A 115 -2.75 12.93 4.87
C MET A 115 -1.90 11.95 5.69
N THR A 116 -0.59 12.19 5.81
CA THR A 116 0.28 11.37 6.68
C THR A 116 -0.14 11.47 8.14
N GLU A 117 -0.48 12.68 8.59
CA GLU A 117 -0.97 12.97 9.94
C GLU A 117 -2.31 12.28 10.20
N ALA A 118 -3.29 12.43 9.29
CA ALA A 118 -4.60 11.80 9.38
C ALA A 118 -4.50 10.25 9.41
N VAL A 119 -3.73 9.66 8.49
CA VAL A 119 -3.58 8.19 8.44
C VAL A 119 -2.88 7.65 9.67
N ARG A 120 -1.84 8.31 10.18
CA ARG A 120 -1.18 7.88 11.42
C ARG A 120 -2.11 7.94 12.64
N ALA A 121 -2.94 8.97 12.72
CA ALA A 121 -3.93 9.09 13.80
C ALA A 121 -4.98 7.97 13.70
N MET A 122 -5.47 7.65 12.49
CA MET A 122 -6.36 6.53 12.25
C MET A 122 -5.69 5.18 12.53
N MET A 123 -4.43 4.99 12.15
CA MET A 123 -3.67 3.77 12.48
C MET A 123 -3.54 3.57 13.98
N LYS A 124 -3.26 4.64 14.72
CA LYS A 124 -3.22 4.59 16.20
C LYS A 124 -4.56 4.10 16.76
N TYR A 125 -5.66 4.71 16.35
CA TYR A 125 -7.01 4.30 16.76
C TYR A 125 -7.30 2.84 16.39
N ALA A 126 -6.97 2.44 15.15
CA ALA A 126 -7.21 1.08 14.66
C ALA A 126 -6.46 0.00 15.47
N PHE A 127 -5.20 0.22 15.81
CA PHE A 127 -4.40 -0.76 16.53
C PHE A 127 -4.52 -0.70 18.05
N GLU A 128 -4.74 0.49 18.63
CA GLU A 128 -4.77 0.67 20.08
C GLU A 128 -6.19 0.57 20.63
N ASP A 129 -7.16 1.21 20.00
CA ASP A 129 -8.54 1.29 20.51
C ASP A 129 -9.42 0.17 19.94
N LEU A 130 -9.41 -0.07 18.62
CA LEU A 130 -10.17 -1.16 18.00
C LEU A 130 -9.50 -2.53 18.13
N GLY A 131 -8.20 -2.56 18.44
CA GLY A 131 -7.44 -3.79 18.61
C GLY A 131 -7.31 -4.61 17.32
N LEU A 132 -7.21 -3.95 16.15
CA LEU A 132 -7.00 -4.64 14.88
C LEU A 132 -5.66 -5.37 14.85
N ASP A 133 -5.63 -6.47 14.11
CA ASP A 133 -4.41 -7.24 13.85
C ASP A 133 -3.68 -6.72 12.60
N TYR A 134 -4.43 -6.15 11.63
CA TYR A 134 -3.87 -5.56 10.42
C TYR A 134 -4.79 -4.51 9.80
N LEU A 135 -4.18 -3.63 9.01
CA LEU A 135 -4.85 -2.76 8.03
C LEU A 135 -4.41 -3.17 6.63
N SER A 136 -5.35 -3.20 5.69
CA SER A 136 -5.04 -3.24 4.26
C SER A 136 -5.27 -1.89 3.62
N ALA A 137 -4.68 -1.67 2.45
CA ALA A 137 -4.95 -0.51 1.61
C ALA A 137 -4.75 -0.88 0.14
N GLY A 138 -5.65 -0.44 -0.72
CA GLY A 138 -5.58 -0.66 -2.16
C GLY A 138 -5.04 0.54 -2.93
N TYR A 139 -4.45 0.30 -4.10
CA TYR A 139 -4.15 1.34 -5.09
C TYR A 139 -4.20 0.76 -6.51
N PHE A 140 -4.66 1.56 -7.47
CA PHE A 140 -4.60 1.19 -8.89
C PHE A 140 -3.16 1.17 -9.38
N ARG A 141 -2.86 0.28 -10.33
CA ARG A 141 -1.51 0.06 -10.87
C ARG A 141 -0.82 1.35 -11.33
N ASN A 142 -1.56 2.32 -11.85
CA ASN A 142 -1.08 3.62 -12.32
C ASN A 142 -1.10 4.72 -11.23
N ASN A 143 -1.61 4.45 -10.03
CA ASN A 143 -1.63 5.41 -8.93
C ASN A 143 -0.33 5.37 -8.12
N PHE A 144 0.76 5.87 -8.72
CA PHE A 144 2.08 5.92 -8.09
C PHE A 144 2.10 6.81 -6.84
N LYS A 145 1.25 7.85 -6.77
CA LYS A 145 1.13 8.72 -5.59
C LYS A 145 0.66 7.90 -4.37
N SER A 146 -0.41 7.11 -4.51
CA SER A 146 -0.93 6.26 -3.44
C SER A 146 0.06 5.14 -3.09
N ARG A 147 0.68 4.48 -4.08
CA ARG A 147 1.72 3.48 -3.87
C ARG A 147 2.86 4.01 -2.99
N ASP A 148 3.46 5.14 -3.37
CA ASP A 148 4.63 5.68 -2.68
C ASP A 148 4.26 6.22 -1.30
N PHE A 149 3.04 6.74 -1.15
CA PHE A 149 2.48 7.15 0.12
C PHE A 149 2.31 5.96 1.09
N GLN A 150 1.65 4.89 0.65
CA GLN A 150 1.46 3.67 1.45
C GLN A 150 2.82 3.05 1.83
N LYS A 151 3.76 3.01 0.89
CA LYS A 151 5.14 2.55 1.15
C LYS A 151 5.84 3.40 2.22
N LYS A 152 5.72 4.72 2.16
CA LYS A 152 6.28 5.65 3.16
C LYS A 152 5.71 5.41 4.56
N LEU A 153 4.45 5.02 4.65
CA LEU A 153 3.80 4.66 5.91
C LEU A 153 4.22 3.29 6.45
N GLY A 154 4.93 2.47 5.63
CA GLY A 154 5.39 1.15 6.01
C GLY A 154 4.45 0.01 5.57
N PHE A 155 3.39 0.30 4.81
CA PHE A 155 2.57 -0.73 4.21
C PHE A 155 3.39 -1.60 3.26
N THR A 156 3.11 -2.90 3.30
CA THR A 156 3.82 -3.90 2.53
C THR A 156 2.90 -4.50 1.48
N TYR A 157 3.41 -4.66 0.24
CA TYR A 157 2.63 -5.29 -0.83
C TYR A 157 2.21 -6.72 -0.42
N TYR A 158 0.94 -7.02 -0.62
CA TYR A 158 0.35 -8.33 -0.33
C TYR A 158 0.06 -9.12 -1.60
N GLY A 159 -0.63 -8.50 -2.55
CA GLY A 159 -1.03 -9.16 -3.79
C GLY A 159 -1.75 -8.20 -4.74
N SER A 160 -2.24 -8.77 -5.84
CA SER A 160 -3.05 -8.02 -6.82
C SER A 160 -4.26 -8.84 -7.23
N HIS A 161 -5.37 -8.19 -7.40
CA HIS A 161 -6.58 -8.78 -7.93
C HIS A 161 -7.34 -7.78 -8.80
N VAL A 162 -8.33 -8.26 -9.52
CA VAL A 162 -9.19 -7.42 -10.34
C VAL A 162 -10.48 -7.17 -9.56
N VAL A 163 -10.82 -5.90 -9.34
CA VAL A 163 -12.04 -5.50 -8.65
C VAL A 163 -12.98 -4.77 -9.61
N LYS A 164 -14.28 -4.93 -9.38
CA LYS A 164 -15.29 -4.10 -10.03
C LYS A 164 -15.45 -2.82 -9.20
N VAL A 165 -14.96 -1.71 -9.75
CA VAL A 165 -15.08 -0.42 -9.07
C VAL A 165 -16.46 0.23 -9.29
N PRO A 166 -16.87 1.21 -8.45
CA PRO A 166 -18.16 1.91 -8.59
C PRO A 166 -18.41 2.53 -9.96
N MET A 167 -17.36 2.83 -10.75
CA MET A 167 -17.48 3.26 -12.15
C MET A 167 -17.95 2.17 -13.12
N GLY A 168 -18.22 0.93 -12.64
CA GLY A 168 -18.69 -0.19 -13.44
C GLY A 168 -17.60 -0.92 -14.24
N ILE A 169 -16.35 -0.51 -14.15
CA ILE A 169 -15.22 -1.14 -14.83
C ILE A 169 -14.50 -2.15 -13.93
N LEU A 170 -13.85 -3.12 -14.57
CA LEU A 170 -12.91 -4.04 -13.91
C LEU A 170 -11.52 -3.40 -13.91
N ALA A 171 -10.94 -3.20 -12.75
CA ALA A 171 -9.63 -2.57 -12.60
C ALA A 171 -8.67 -3.43 -11.80
N PRO A 172 -7.39 -3.58 -12.23
CA PRO A 172 -6.37 -4.24 -11.44
C PRO A 172 -5.97 -3.33 -10.27
N VAL A 173 -6.09 -3.86 -9.06
CA VAL A 173 -5.73 -3.21 -7.82
C VAL A 173 -4.60 -3.96 -7.16
N HIS A 174 -3.60 -3.24 -6.71
CA HIS A 174 -2.55 -3.74 -5.84
C HIS A 174 -2.97 -3.51 -4.39
N GLN A 175 -2.90 -4.57 -3.60
CA GLN A 175 -3.23 -4.55 -2.18
C GLN A 175 -1.96 -4.58 -1.33
N THR A 176 -1.98 -3.81 -0.27
CA THR A 176 -0.91 -3.72 0.72
C THR A 176 -1.45 -4.02 2.10
N VAL A 177 -0.59 -4.44 3.01
CA VAL A 177 -0.93 -4.75 4.40
C VAL A 177 0.06 -4.08 5.34
N PHE A 178 -0.44 -3.62 6.48
CA PHE A 178 0.33 -3.14 7.62
C PHE A 178 -0.19 -3.84 8.88
N THR A 179 0.67 -4.62 9.54
CA THR A 179 0.28 -5.47 10.68
C THR A 179 0.46 -4.75 12.01
N LYS A 180 -0.17 -5.30 13.06
CA LYS A 180 0.02 -4.86 14.45
C LYS A 180 1.49 -4.95 14.89
N ASP A 181 2.23 -5.92 14.38
CA ASP A 181 3.65 -6.06 14.67
C ASP A 181 4.48 -4.98 13.96
N ASP A 182 4.12 -4.63 12.71
CA ASP A 182 4.71 -3.48 12.03
C ASP A 182 4.46 -2.18 12.84
N TYR A 183 3.24 -2.02 13.38
CA TYR A 183 2.89 -0.85 14.21
C TYR A 183 3.73 -0.76 15.49
N LYS A 184 3.88 -1.86 16.21
CA LYS A 184 4.73 -1.92 17.42
C LYS A 184 6.20 -1.61 17.10
N ASN A 185 6.73 -2.18 16.03
CA ASN A 185 8.11 -1.96 15.60
C ASN A 185 8.37 -0.50 15.21
N HIS A 186 7.40 0.16 14.56
CA HIS A 186 7.49 1.60 14.27
C HIS A 186 7.51 2.47 15.54
N LYS A 187 6.77 2.09 16.58
CA LYS A 187 6.77 2.82 17.86
C LYS A 187 8.07 2.69 18.64
N THR A 188 8.71 1.53 18.59
CA THR A 188 9.88 1.23 19.43
C THR A 188 11.21 1.53 18.76
N GLY A 189 11.22 1.90 17.47
CA GLY A 189 12.46 2.11 16.69
C GLY A 189 13.29 0.83 16.52
N HIS A 190 12.77 -0.33 16.92
CA HIS A 190 13.46 -1.61 16.81
C HIS A 190 13.30 -2.18 15.40
N ILE A 191 14.34 -2.03 14.60
CA ILE A 191 14.58 -2.94 13.47
C ILE A 191 15.23 -4.17 14.08
N ALA A 192 14.46 -5.24 14.29
CA ALA A 192 15.01 -6.50 14.69
C ALA A 192 15.95 -7.00 13.59
N GLU A 193 17.25 -6.94 13.80
CA GLU A 193 18.22 -7.64 12.97
C GLU A 193 18.03 -9.16 13.18
N LYS A 194 17.22 -9.76 12.30
CA LYS A 194 17.20 -11.21 12.16
C LYS A 194 18.35 -11.59 11.24
N ASN A 195 19.16 -12.58 11.64
CA ASN A 195 20.14 -13.20 10.76
C ASN A 195 19.44 -13.62 9.46
N PRO A 196 19.88 -13.12 8.30
CA PRO A 196 19.17 -13.35 7.05
C PRO A 196 19.25 -14.84 6.67
N VAL A 197 18.12 -15.46 6.48
CA VAL A 197 18.01 -16.80 5.91
C VAL A 197 18.18 -16.69 4.40
N LYS A 198 18.98 -17.59 3.80
CA LYS A 198 19.24 -17.56 2.35
C LYS A 198 18.04 -18.01 1.55
N ALA A 199 17.80 -17.37 0.41
CA ALA A 199 16.81 -17.82 -0.56
C ALA A 199 17.21 -19.19 -1.13
N ARG A 200 16.18 -20.02 -1.42
CA ARG A 200 16.40 -21.27 -2.17
C ARG A 200 16.57 -20.95 -3.66
N GLU A 201 17.62 -21.45 -4.27
CA GLU A 201 17.92 -21.29 -5.68
C GLU A 201 17.54 -22.57 -6.47
N GLU A 202 16.92 -22.43 -7.61
CA GLU A 202 16.66 -23.49 -8.59
C GLU A 202 17.26 -23.04 -9.92
N LEU A 203 18.18 -23.83 -10.48
CA LEU A 203 18.73 -23.59 -11.80
C LEU A 203 17.71 -23.99 -12.85
N VAL A 204 17.33 -23.07 -13.73
CA VAL A 204 16.35 -23.28 -14.81
C VAL A 204 17.08 -23.52 -16.14
N LEU A 205 18.10 -22.72 -16.43
CA LEU A 205 18.89 -22.81 -17.64
C LEU A 205 20.33 -22.41 -17.34
N LYS A 206 21.28 -23.08 -18.00
CA LYS A 206 22.69 -22.66 -18.03
C LYS A 206 23.24 -22.88 -19.43
N SER A 207 23.74 -21.83 -20.03
CA SER A 207 24.51 -21.83 -21.27
C SER A 207 25.82 -21.07 -21.07
N ASP A 208 26.63 -20.97 -22.15
CA ASP A 208 27.85 -20.19 -22.11
C ASP A 208 27.59 -18.66 -21.95
N GLU A 209 26.43 -18.20 -22.39
CA GLU A 209 26.05 -16.79 -22.40
C GLU A 209 25.11 -16.40 -21.27
N GLU A 210 24.29 -17.33 -20.81
CA GLU A 210 23.22 -17.02 -19.85
C GLU A 210 23.08 -18.10 -18.77
N ILE A 211 22.76 -17.64 -17.56
CA ILE A 211 22.32 -18.49 -16.46
C ILE A 211 21.00 -17.97 -15.95
N ILE A 212 19.96 -18.80 -16.03
CA ILE A 212 18.62 -18.46 -15.53
C ILE A 212 18.36 -19.26 -14.26
N LYS A 213 18.08 -18.57 -13.19
CA LYS A 213 17.72 -19.13 -11.89
C LYS A 213 16.34 -18.68 -11.45
N ARG A 214 15.63 -19.56 -10.77
CA ARG A 214 14.45 -19.23 -10.01
C ARG A 214 14.82 -19.15 -8.54
N LEU A 215 14.52 -18.02 -7.92
CA LEU A 215 14.79 -17.78 -6.50
C LEU A 215 13.47 -17.82 -5.74
N TYR A 216 13.43 -18.62 -4.69
CA TYR A 216 12.28 -18.73 -3.79
C TYR A 216 12.66 -18.14 -2.44
N PHE A 217 11.86 -17.20 -1.99
CA PHE A 217 12.08 -16.50 -0.75
C PHE A 217 10.92 -16.76 0.22
N GLU A 218 11.25 -17.00 1.46
CA GLU A 218 10.37 -16.71 2.57
C GLU A 218 10.58 -15.27 3.03
N LYS A 219 9.71 -14.75 3.86
CA LYS A 219 9.82 -13.37 4.37
C LYS A 219 11.18 -13.17 5.05
N GLU A 220 11.82 -12.04 4.73
CA GLU A 220 13.15 -11.62 5.21
C GLU A 220 14.34 -12.50 4.75
N ASN A 221 14.12 -13.50 3.91
CA ASN A 221 15.22 -14.20 3.27
C ASN A 221 15.97 -13.27 2.32
N GLU A 222 17.28 -13.48 2.22
CA GLU A 222 18.11 -12.69 1.30
C GLU A 222 18.85 -13.56 0.26
N PHE A 223 19.17 -12.94 -0.85
CA PHE A 223 20.03 -13.47 -1.89
C PHE A 223 21.11 -12.45 -2.25
N VAL A 224 22.35 -12.89 -2.27
CA VAL A 224 23.51 -12.13 -2.73
C VAL A 224 24.15 -12.90 -3.87
N PRO A 225 24.29 -12.32 -5.08
CA PRO A 225 24.88 -13.02 -6.21
C PRO A 225 26.36 -13.32 -5.96
N LYS A 226 26.77 -14.54 -6.33
CA LYS A 226 28.18 -14.97 -6.22
C LYS A 226 29.06 -14.34 -7.30
N ASN A 227 28.48 -14.07 -8.47
CA ASN A 227 29.22 -13.51 -9.62
C ASN A 227 28.79 -12.08 -9.88
N LYS A 228 29.74 -11.15 -9.72
CA LYS A 228 29.55 -9.72 -9.95
C LYS A 228 30.02 -9.28 -11.34
N LYS A 229 30.63 -10.18 -12.11
CA LYS A 229 31.18 -9.87 -13.43
C LYS A 229 30.13 -9.87 -14.53
N ASN A 230 28.94 -10.36 -14.23
CA ASN A 230 27.82 -10.48 -15.17
C ASN A 230 26.85 -9.32 -15.03
N THR A 231 26.12 -9.03 -16.10
CA THR A 231 24.89 -8.21 -16.02
C THR A 231 23.76 -9.09 -15.51
N HIS A 232 22.97 -8.57 -14.58
CA HIS A 232 21.86 -9.30 -13.99
C HIS A 232 20.54 -8.63 -14.35
N TYR A 233 19.56 -9.44 -14.77
CA TYR A 233 18.18 -9.05 -14.89
C TYR A 233 17.40 -9.75 -13.79
N ILE A 234 16.60 -9.00 -13.07
CA ILE A 234 15.77 -9.47 -11.95
C ILE A 234 14.31 -9.24 -12.35
N VAL A 235 13.52 -10.29 -12.42
CA VAL A 235 12.09 -10.20 -12.71
C VAL A 235 11.33 -10.77 -11.52
N VAL A 236 10.47 -9.98 -10.90
CA VAL A 236 9.64 -10.42 -9.78
C VAL A 236 8.39 -11.10 -10.33
N ILE A 237 8.20 -12.37 -10.01
CA ILE A 237 7.06 -13.18 -10.46
C ILE A 237 5.94 -13.13 -9.43
N GLU A 238 6.28 -13.30 -8.16
CA GLU A 238 5.35 -13.29 -7.04
C GLU A 238 5.95 -12.56 -5.85
N GLY A 239 5.09 -12.01 -5.01
CA GLY A 239 5.48 -11.38 -3.76
C GLY A 239 6.19 -10.05 -3.95
N ARG A 240 6.96 -9.67 -2.95
CA ARG A 240 7.66 -8.38 -2.92
C ARG A 240 9.11 -8.57 -2.49
N VAL A 241 10.02 -7.94 -3.24
CA VAL A 241 11.42 -7.95 -2.92
C VAL A 241 11.99 -6.54 -2.85
N ARG A 242 12.96 -6.36 -2.00
CA ARG A 242 13.77 -5.16 -1.88
C ARG A 242 15.14 -5.45 -2.48
N VAL A 243 15.56 -4.64 -3.44
CA VAL A 243 16.88 -4.72 -4.03
C VAL A 243 17.70 -3.54 -3.52
N ILE A 244 18.82 -3.85 -2.86
CA ILE A 244 19.78 -2.86 -2.38
C ILE A 244 21.00 -2.92 -3.29
N SER A 245 21.31 -1.79 -3.93
CA SER A 245 22.49 -1.63 -4.77
C SER A 245 23.06 -0.22 -4.62
N TYR A 246 24.36 -0.10 -4.46
CA TYR A 246 25.06 1.20 -4.36
C TYR A 246 24.49 2.15 -3.29
N LYS A 247 24.20 1.64 -2.09
CA LYS A 247 23.56 2.40 -0.99
C LYS A 247 22.15 2.93 -1.30
N LYS A 248 21.59 2.54 -2.46
CA LYS A 248 20.22 2.83 -2.84
C LYS A 248 19.36 1.58 -2.67
N GLU A 249 18.17 1.78 -2.22
CA GLU A 249 17.22 0.73 -1.96
C GLU A 249 15.94 0.97 -2.76
N TYR A 250 15.49 -0.07 -3.48
CA TYR A 250 14.27 -0.03 -4.26
C TYR A 250 13.43 -1.27 -3.97
N THR A 251 12.12 -1.10 -3.88
CA THR A 251 11.19 -2.21 -3.73
C THR A 251 10.55 -2.51 -5.08
N TYR A 252 10.50 -3.79 -5.43
CA TYR A 252 9.94 -4.32 -6.66
C TYR A 252 8.78 -5.26 -6.36
N PHE A 253 7.79 -5.26 -7.25
CA PHE A 253 6.53 -5.98 -7.16
C PHE A 253 6.39 -6.95 -8.34
N PRO A 254 5.39 -7.85 -8.34
CA PRO A 254 5.15 -8.75 -9.48
C PRO A 254 5.06 -7.98 -10.80
N ALA A 255 5.68 -8.56 -11.83
CA ALA A 255 5.90 -7.99 -13.15
C ALA A 255 6.88 -6.81 -13.23
N ASP A 256 7.48 -6.37 -12.12
CA ASP A 256 8.61 -5.45 -12.20
C ASP A 256 9.88 -6.18 -12.66
N ALA A 257 10.67 -5.49 -13.48
CA ALA A 257 11.97 -5.95 -13.93
C ALA A 257 13.05 -4.90 -13.66
N LEU A 258 14.25 -5.37 -13.35
CA LEU A 258 15.40 -4.52 -13.04
C LEU A 258 16.64 -5.06 -13.75
N ARG A 259 17.41 -4.18 -14.39
CA ARG A 259 18.75 -4.49 -14.90
C ARG A 259 19.80 -3.94 -13.94
N ILE A 260 20.74 -4.78 -13.54
CA ILE A 260 21.94 -4.40 -12.79
C ILE A 260 23.16 -4.67 -13.66
N LYS A 261 23.86 -3.61 -14.02
CA LYS A 261 25.07 -3.70 -14.86
C LYS A 261 26.18 -4.46 -14.15
N LYS A 262 27.02 -5.12 -14.93
CA LYS A 262 28.22 -5.81 -14.41
C LYS A 262 29.07 -4.92 -13.50
N GLY A 263 29.73 -5.52 -12.55
CA GLY A 263 30.60 -4.83 -11.58
C GLY A 263 29.86 -4.16 -10.44
N ARG A 264 28.52 -4.25 -10.37
CA ARG A 264 27.73 -3.67 -9.28
C ARG A 264 27.34 -4.71 -8.25
N ASP A 265 27.54 -4.35 -6.99
CA ASP A 265 27.07 -5.13 -5.86
C ASP A 265 25.58 -4.91 -5.67
N PHE A 266 24.85 -5.98 -5.40
CA PHE A 266 23.46 -5.89 -4.99
C PHE A 266 23.08 -7.07 -4.09
N LYS A 267 21.99 -6.89 -3.34
CA LYS A 267 21.29 -7.98 -2.66
C LYS A 267 19.79 -7.84 -2.81
N ILE A 268 19.11 -8.98 -2.83
CA ILE A 268 17.65 -9.07 -2.85
C ILE A 268 17.22 -9.52 -1.47
N ILE A 269 16.26 -8.82 -0.87
CA ILE A 269 15.64 -9.21 0.41
C ILE A 269 14.14 -9.33 0.18
N ALA A 270 13.55 -10.47 0.52
CA ALA A 270 12.11 -10.65 0.42
C ALA A 270 11.39 -9.94 1.57
N ARG A 271 10.31 -9.25 1.25
CA ARG A 271 9.40 -8.61 2.23
C ARG A 271 8.10 -9.39 2.42
N SER A 272 7.91 -10.42 1.63
CA SER A 272 6.85 -11.44 1.72
C SER A 272 7.40 -12.75 1.15
N ILE A 273 6.62 -13.82 1.17
CA ILE A 273 6.92 -14.98 0.29
C ILE A 273 7.02 -14.47 -1.14
N ALA A 274 8.12 -14.76 -1.83
CA ALA A 274 8.38 -14.22 -3.16
C ALA A 274 9.05 -15.23 -4.08
N LYS A 275 8.74 -15.13 -5.38
CA LYS A 275 9.44 -15.84 -6.46
C LYS A 275 10.04 -14.80 -7.41
N VAL A 276 11.31 -14.99 -7.73
CA VAL A 276 12.07 -14.11 -8.61
C VAL A 276 12.77 -14.95 -9.66
N VAL A 277 12.76 -14.49 -10.90
CA VAL A 277 13.64 -15.00 -11.95
C VAL A 277 14.86 -14.09 -12.02
N LEU A 278 16.03 -14.67 -11.83
CA LEU A 278 17.32 -14.04 -12.00
C LEU A 278 17.96 -14.56 -13.29
N ILE A 279 18.29 -13.64 -14.20
CA ILE A 279 18.99 -13.94 -15.45
C ILE A 279 20.38 -13.28 -15.35
N GLU A 280 21.42 -14.10 -15.41
CA GLU A 280 22.80 -13.65 -15.44
C GLU A 280 23.32 -13.75 -16.88
N VAL A 281 23.76 -12.63 -17.46
CA VAL A 281 24.27 -12.57 -18.84
C VAL A 281 25.77 -12.32 -18.82
N THR A 282 26.53 -13.20 -19.47
CA THR A 282 27.98 -13.19 -19.49
C THR A 282 28.62 -12.38 -20.64
N GLY A 283 27.81 -11.94 -21.60
CA GLY A 283 28.22 -11.25 -22.81
C GLY A 283 28.75 -9.82 -22.61
N LYS A 284 29.31 -9.24 -23.68
CA LYS A 284 29.71 -7.82 -23.71
C LYS A 284 28.43 -6.93 -23.62
N ASP A 285 28.43 -5.97 -22.68
CA ASP A 285 27.47 -4.88 -22.74
C ASP A 285 27.71 -4.08 -24.03
N GLU A 286 26.75 -4.10 -24.97
CA GLU A 286 26.68 -3.10 -26.03
C GLU A 286 26.18 -1.76 -25.50
#